data_a685fa992403caad26e271f9311303a7
#
_entry.id   a685fa992403caad26e271f9311303a7
#
_cell.length_a   1.000
_cell.length_b   1.000
_cell.length_c   1.000
_cell.angle_alpha   90.00
_cell.angle_beta   90.00
_cell.angle_gamma   90.00
#
_symmetry.space_group_name_H-M   'P 1'
#
loop_
_entity.id
_entity.type
_entity.pdbx_description
1 polymer ?
#
loop_
_entity_poly.entity_id
_entity_poly.type
_entity_poly.pdbx_seq_one_letter_code
_entity_poly.pdbx_strand_id
1 'polypeptide(L)'
;MNDNLNVIVGNNECGKSTLLEAVHLALSGQLNGRPLVVEMHPYLFNLDLVRKYIDSLAAGEKPHPPHILLEVYLADDPNLTKLKGDHNSLKIDRPGVSLSIELNPSHAEDFIQYVSDPAEIRTVPIEYYRIVWRNFAGNDIAHSRDIPLHASLIDASTLKNNAAASRYVVDIVKESLSAQEKVDLALTYRLMKDRFLEQPKVKTINDALALKKGKISEKTISVSLDTSARASWEAGVMPHLDDIPLTLVGKGEQNAVKIKLAMETSAKSHIILIEEAENHLSYASLNELIGHISANAGTRQIFITTHSSFVLNKLGVESVLLFQRGSGVRLSDLANTSTQDYFMKLPGHDTLRLILAKRSILVEGPSDELIVQRGYQKKHGKMPLEDGVDVISVNSLAFKRFLEIAVLLKTETDVVTDNDGSVAGLLAKYANYLTSDVVKIRYDTDETAKTLEPQLVKKNGLTTINAVLGKTFTDEASAIEYMVKNKADVALRFFETTVDWSVPDYIADAIR
;
A
#
# COMPACT_ATOMS: atom_id res chain seq x y z
N MET A 1 -5.75 -13.90 -7.86
CA MET A 1 -6.45 -13.01 -6.92
C MET A 1 -7.69 -13.72 -6.43
N ASN A 2 -8.20 -13.37 -5.24
CA ASN A 2 -9.45 -13.92 -4.72
C ASN A 2 -10.66 -13.28 -5.40
N ASP A 3 -11.78 -13.99 -5.45
CA ASP A 3 -12.95 -13.53 -6.17
C ASP A 3 -13.62 -12.31 -5.51
N ASN A 4 -13.56 -12.21 -4.18
CA ASN A 4 -14.25 -11.15 -3.44
C ASN A 4 -13.28 -10.13 -2.82
N LEU A 5 -12.44 -10.57 -1.89
CA LEU A 5 -11.60 -9.68 -1.09
C LEU A 5 -10.11 -9.98 -1.29
N ASN A 6 -9.33 -8.94 -1.53
CA ASN A 6 -7.89 -8.99 -1.70
C ASN A 6 -7.25 -7.90 -0.84
N VAL A 7 -6.47 -8.29 0.15
CA VAL A 7 -5.73 -7.38 1.03
C VAL A 7 -4.27 -7.37 0.61
N ILE A 8 -3.83 -6.25 0.07
CA ILE A 8 -2.49 -6.09 -0.47
C ILE A 8 -1.59 -5.49 0.59
N VAL A 9 -0.57 -6.25 0.97
CA VAL A 9 0.41 -5.87 2.00
C VAL A 9 1.81 -5.90 1.41
N GLY A 10 2.64 -4.99 1.84
CA GLY A 10 4.04 -4.90 1.41
C GLY A 10 4.70 -3.64 1.96
N ASN A 11 6.02 -3.55 1.81
CA ASN A 11 6.79 -2.38 2.21
C ASN A 11 6.35 -1.10 1.49
N ASN A 12 6.75 0.05 2.04
CA ASN A 12 6.64 1.31 1.30
C ASN A 12 7.41 1.19 -0.02
N GLU A 13 6.91 1.86 -1.05
CA GLU A 13 7.53 1.88 -2.39
C GLU A 13 7.60 0.52 -3.11
N CYS A 14 6.92 -0.52 -2.61
CA CYS A 14 6.86 -1.80 -3.34
C CYS A 14 5.88 -1.79 -4.51
N GLY A 15 5.08 -0.72 -4.68
CA GLY A 15 4.16 -0.55 -5.81
C GLY A 15 2.69 -0.89 -5.51
N LYS A 16 2.24 -0.94 -4.25
CA LYS A 16 0.83 -1.21 -3.89
C LYS A 16 -0.13 -0.20 -4.51
N SER A 17 0.14 1.09 -4.31
CA SER A 17 -0.65 2.18 -4.90
C SER A 17 -0.62 2.13 -6.41
N THR A 18 0.55 1.92 -7.00
CA THR A 18 0.73 1.77 -8.45
C THR A 18 -0.10 0.61 -9.02
N LEU A 19 -0.23 -0.50 -8.28
CA LEU A 19 -1.08 -1.62 -8.70
C LEU A 19 -2.57 -1.21 -8.73
N LEU A 20 -3.08 -0.54 -7.70
CA LEU A 20 -4.46 -0.07 -7.67
C LEU A 20 -4.73 0.97 -8.77
N GLU A 21 -3.82 1.93 -8.92
CA GLU A 21 -3.90 2.94 -9.97
C GLU A 21 -3.85 2.30 -11.37
N ALA A 22 -2.98 1.32 -11.61
CA ALA A 22 -2.87 0.62 -12.89
C ALA A 22 -4.15 -0.15 -13.24
N VAL A 23 -4.76 -0.86 -12.27
CA VAL A 23 -6.04 -1.54 -12.47
C VAL A 23 -7.14 -0.52 -12.77
N HIS A 24 -7.22 0.56 -11.99
CA HIS A 24 -8.19 1.63 -12.22
C HIS A 24 -7.99 2.27 -13.58
N LEU A 25 -6.75 2.61 -13.95
CA LEU A 25 -6.41 3.24 -15.22
C LEU A 25 -6.79 2.35 -16.41
N ALA A 26 -6.47 1.06 -16.36
CA ALA A 26 -6.78 0.12 -17.44
C ALA A 26 -8.30 -0.05 -17.66
N LEU A 27 -9.11 0.09 -16.58
CA LEU A 27 -10.56 -0.06 -16.65
C LEU A 27 -11.33 1.24 -16.88
N SER A 28 -10.76 2.39 -16.49
CA SER A 28 -11.43 3.69 -16.57
C SER A 28 -10.85 4.65 -17.62
N GLY A 29 -9.60 4.45 -18.04
CA GLY A 29 -8.84 5.38 -18.88
C GLY A 29 -8.46 6.67 -18.15
N GLN A 30 -8.57 6.71 -16.81
CA GLN A 30 -8.37 7.90 -15.99
C GLN A 30 -7.22 7.72 -14.99
N LEU A 31 -6.42 8.77 -14.86
CA LEU A 31 -5.40 8.92 -13.82
C LEU A 31 -5.71 10.22 -13.06
N ASN A 32 -5.66 10.20 -11.73
CA ASN A 32 -6.01 11.35 -10.87
C ASN A 32 -7.41 11.96 -11.16
N GLY A 33 -8.37 11.12 -11.57
CA GLY A 33 -9.73 11.56 -11.94
C GLY A 33 -9.82 12.33 -13.25
N ARG A 34 -8.77 12.28 -14.10
CA ARG A 34 -8.74 12.93 -15.42
C ARG A 34 -8.37 11.92 -16.51
N PRO A 35 -8.75 12.17 -17.77
CA PRO A 35 -8.32 11.33 -18.87
C PRO A 35 -6.79 11.24 -18.95
N LEU A 36 -6.27 10.04 -19.19
CA LEU A 36 -4.82 9.79 -19.23
C LEU A 36 -4.08 10.71 -20.20
N VAL A 37 -4.70 11.08 -21.32
CA VAL A 37 -4.07 11.97 -22.31
C VAL A 37 -3.69 13.36 -21.74
N VAL A 38 -4.41 13.81 -20.70
CA VAL A 38 -4.13 15.09 -20.01
C VAL A 38 -3.09 14.92 -18.91
N GLU A 39 -3.00 13.71 -18.35
CA GLU A 39 -2.09 13.38 -17.24
C GLU A 39 -0.79 12.68 -17.73
N MET A 40 -0.57 12.60 -19.05
CA MET A 40 0.67 12.05 -19.61
C MET A 40 1.90 12.81 -19.11
N HIS A 41 2.85 12.07 -18.56
CA HIS A 41 4.07 12.64 -18.00
C HIS A 41 5.26 11.67 -18.19
N PRO A 42 6.49 12.16 -18.49
CA PRO A 42 7.67 11.30 -18.65
C PRO A 42 7.97 10.40 -17.45
N TYR A 43 7.62 10.82 -16.23
CA TYR A 43 7.83 10.07 -15.00
C TYR A 43 6.77 8.97 -14.73
N LEU A 44 5.84 8.73 -15.63
CA LEU A 44 5.03 7.51 -15.63
C LEU A 44 5.86 6.27 -16.01
N PHE A 45 6.94 6.48 -16.78
CA PHE A 45 7.85 5.41 -17.16
C PHE A 45 8.79 5.05 -16.00
N ASN A 46 9.11 3.77 -15.88
CA ASN A 46 10.06 3.29 -14.88
C ASN A 46 11.45 3.91 -15.12
N LEU A 47 11.96 4.67 -14.15
CA LEU A 47 13.19 5.44 -14.27
C LEU A 47 14.42 4.58 -14.56
N ASP A 48 14.49 3.36 -13.98
CA ASP A 48 15.62 2.46 -14.21
C ASP A 48 15.62 1.91 -15.65
N LEU A 49 14.42 1.65 -16.21
CA LEU A 49 14.30 1.25 -17.61
C LEU A 49 14.64 2.40 -18.55
N VAL A 50 14.23 3.62 -18.22
CA VAL A 50 14.58 4.82 -18.99
C VAL A 50 16.09 5.06 -18.97
N ARG A 51 16.73 4.97 -17.80
CA ARG A 51 18.21 5.08 -17.70
C ARG A 51 18.91 4.02 -18.53
N LYS A 52 18.54 2.75 -18.38
CA LYS A 52 19.11 1.66 -19.21
C LYS A 52 18.94 1.92 -20.70
N TYR A 53 17.78 2.43 -21.10
CA TYR A 53 17.53 2.79 -22.50
C TYR A 53 18.50 3.86 -22.99
N ILE A 54 18.71 4.94 -22.23
CA ILE A 54 19.63 6.03 -22.56
C ILE A 54 21.09 5.53 -22.59
N ASP A 55 21.47 4.69 -21.61
CA ASP A 55 22.82 4.10 -21.55
C ASP A 55 23.09 3.21 -22.77
N SER A 56 22.13 2.39 -23.18
CA SER A 56 22.22 1.57 -24.39
C SER A 56 22.34 2.41 -25.68
N LEU A 57 21.60 3.52 -25.77
CA LEU A 57 21.75 4.45 -26.89
C LEU A 57 23.16 5.08 -26.91
N ALA A 58 23.68 5.49 -25.73
CA ALA A 58 25.03 6.04 -25.62
C ALA A 58 26.12 5.02 -25.97
N ALA A 59 25.88 3.72 -25.77
CA ALA A 59 26.72 2.61 -26.21
C ALA A 59 26.62 2.32 -27.72
N GLY A 60 25.77 3.03 -28.47
CA GLY A 60 25.56 2.84 -29.90
C GLY A 60 24.63 1.68 -30.24
N GLU A 61 23.91 1.16 -29.26
CA GLU A 61 22.87 0.13 -29.44
C GLU A 61 21.58 0.76 -30.02
N LYS A 62 20.69 -0.10 -30.50
CA LYS A 62 19.34 0.32 -30.96
C LYS A 62 18.28 -0.38 -30.11
N PRO A 63 18.15 -0.03 -28.82
CA PRO A 63 17.15 -0.61 -27.95
C PRO A 63 15.74 -0.20 -28.36
N HIS A 64 14.75 -1.05 -28.04
CA HIS A 64 13.36 -0.66 -28.18
C HIS A 64 13.01 0.50 -27.24
N PRO A 65 12.27 1.53 -27.72
CA PRO A 65 11.82 2.62 -26.88
C PRO A 65 11.05 2.13 -25.64
N PRO A 66 11.22 2.73 -24.47
CA PRO A 66 10.46 2.39 -23.30
C PRO A 66 8.96 2.48 -23.58
N HIS A 67 8.18 1.54 -23.09
CA HIS A 67 6.73 1.55 -23.21
C HIS A 67 6.09 1.09 -21.90
N ILE A 68 4.83 1.45 -21.70
CA ILE A 68 4.01 1.00 -20.59
C ILE A 68 2.93 0.08 -21.16
N LEU A 69 2.76 -1.09 -20.56
CA LEU A 69 1.67 -2.01 -20.90
C LEU A 69 0.97 -2.44 -19.62
N LEU A 70 -0.33 -2.17 -19.56
CA LEU A 70 -1.23 -2.60 -18.50
C LEU A 70 -2.22 -3.60 -19.10
N GLU A 71 -2.26 -4.81 -18.55
CA GLU A 71 -3.21 -5.85 -18.97
C GLU A 71 -4.01 -6.32 -17.76
N VAL A 72 -5.33 -6.23 -17.85
CA VAL A 72 -6.25 -6.73 -16.83
C VAL A 72 -6.99 -7.94 -17.40
N TYR A 73 -6.65 -9.11 -16.87
CA TYR A 73 -7.28 -10.38 -17.21
C TYR A 73 -8.50 -10.58 -16.31
N LEU A 74 -9.64 -10.82 -16.91
CA LEU A 74 -10.92 -10.96 -16.23
C LEU A 74 -11.33 -12.44 -16.17
N ALA A 75 -12.19 -12.78 -15.21
CA ALA A 75 -12.81 -14.09 -15.14
C ALA A 75 -13.76 -14.31 -16.34
N ASP A 76 -13.95 -15.55 -16.74
CA ASP A 76 -14.93 -15.87 -17.77
C ASP A 76 -16.34 -15.61 -17.25
N ASP A 77 -17.04 -14.66 -17.87
CA ASP A 77 -18.43 -14.28 -17.58
C ASP A 77 -19.17 -14.03 -18.90
N PRO A 78 -20.41 -14.49 -19.04
CA PRO A 78 -21.22 -14.25 -20.24
C PRO A 78 -21.36 -12.79 -20.65
N ASN A 79 -21.36 -11.87 -19.65
CA ASN A 79 -21.45 -10.43 -19.90
C ASN A 79 -20.15 -9.84 -20.46
N LEU A 80 -19.04 -10.55 -20.33
CA LEU A 80 -17.69 -10.11 -20.76
C LEU A 80 -17.25 -10.71 -22.09
N THR A 81 -18.12 -11.44 -22.79
CA THR A 81 -17.81 -12.12 -24.05
C THR A 81 -17.24 -11.17 -25.13
N LYS A 82 -17.69 -9.91 -25.16
CA LYS A 82 -17.18 -8.90 -26.09
C LYS A 82 -15.72 -8.49 -25.85
N LEU A 83 -15.19 -8.77 -24.65
CA LEU A 83 -13.82 -8.47 -24.28
C LEU A 83 -12.89 -9.69 -24.44
N LYS A 84 -13.45 -10.86 -24.81
CA LYS A 84 -12.72 -12.14 -24.86
C LYS A 84 -11.95 -12.29 -26.15
N GLY A 85 -10.67 -12.66 -26.01
CA GLY A 85 -9.77 -12.95 -27.12
C GLY A 85 -8.35 -13.20 -26.62
N ASP A 86 -7.41 -13.34 -27.55
CA ASP A 86 -6.00 -13.66 -27.30
C ASP A 86 -5.03 -12.52 -27.61
N HIS A 87 -5.56 -11.30 -27.87
CA HIS A 87 -4.74 -10.10 -28.05
C HIS A 87 -4.18 -9.60 -26.74
N ASN A 88 -3.37 -10.41 -26.09
CA ASN A 88 -2.69 -10.13 -24.82
C ASN A 88 -1.28 -10.73 -24.81
N SER A 89 -0.44 -10.34 -23.87
CA SER A 89 0.96 -10.77 -23.80
C SER A 89 1.12 -12.28 -23.55
N LEU A 90 0.17 -12.91 -22.85
CA LEU A 90 0.18 -14.34 -22.55
C LEU A 90 -0.39 -15.23 -23.68
N LYS A 91 -1.00 -14.63 -24.72
CA LYS A 91 -1.67 -15.34 -25.82
C LYS A 91 -2.72 -16.35 -25.35
N ILE A 92 -3.47 -16.00 -24.31
CA ILE A 92 -4.55 -16.83 -23.78
C ILE A 92 -5.92 -16.26 -24.15
N ASP A 93 -6.85 -17.12 -24.52
CA ASP A 93 -8.22 -16.73 -24.85
C ASP A 93 -9.02 -16.45 -23.55
N ARG A 94 -9.05 -15.19 -23.14
CA ARG A 94 -9.71 -14.72 -21.93
C ARG A 94 -10.33 -13.33 -22.13
N PRO A 95 -11.39 -13.00 -21.39
CA PRO A 95 -11.86 -11.61 -21.33
C PRO A 95 -10.79 -10.73 -20.70
N GLY A 96 -10.60 -9.53 -21.23
CA GLY A 96 -9.66 -8.57 -20.64
C GLY A 96 -9.51 -7.30 -21.43
N VAL A 97 -8.75 -6.38 -20.87
CA VAL A 97 -8.42 -5.10 -21.49
C VAL A 97 -6.93 -4.84 -21.38
N SER A 98 -6.39 -4.17 -22.38
CA SER A 98 -5.01 -3.68 -22.41
C SER A 98 -4.99 -2.17 -22.64
N LEU A 99 -4.16 -1.47 -21.91
CA LEU A 99 -3.83 -0.08 -22.11
C LEU A 99 -2.32 0.04 -22.26
N SER A 100 -1.86 0.58 -23.37
CA SER A 100 -0.43 0.82 -23.59
C SER A 100 -0.15 2.30 -23.87
N ILE A 101 1.03 2.73 -23.43
CA ILE A 101 1.64 3.99 -23.81
C ILE A 101 2.89 3.61 -24.58
N GLU A 102 2.88 3.85 -25.89
CA GLU A 102 3.90 3.38 -26.83
C GLU A 102 4.28 4.45 -27.84
N LEU A 103 5.46 4.33 -28.44
CA LEU A 103 5.88 5.21 -29.52
C LEU A 103 4.86 5.18 -30.66
N ASN A 104 4.41 6.35 -31.09
CA ASN A 104 3.51 6.45 -32.22
C ASN A 104 4.30 6.14 -33.52
N PRO A 105 3.91 5.12 -34.29
CA PRO A 105 4.58 4.78 -35.55
C PRO A 105 4.69 5.95 -36.54
N SER A 106 3.73 6.88 -36.52
CA SER A 106 3.73 8.06 -37.37
C SER A 106 4.88 9.04 -37.05
N HIS A 107 5.49 8.93 -35.88
CA HIS A 107 6.60 9.79 -35.43
C HIS A 107 7.90 9.01 -35.25
N ALA A 108 7.99 7.81 -35.80
CA ALA A 108 9.17 6.94 -35.61
C ALA A 108 10.45 7.54 -36.15
N GLU A 109 10.39 8.22 -37.31
CA GLU A 109 11.56 8.88 -37.94
C GLU A 109 12.01 10.11 -37.13
N ASP A 110 11.08 10.95 -36.71
CA ASP A 110 11.36 12.13 -35.88
C ASP A 110 11.94 11.71 -34.51
N PHE A 111 11.38 10.62 -33.92
CA PHE A 111 11.90 10.08 -32.69
C PHE A 111 13.34 9.57 -32.83
N ILE A 112 13.67 8.85 -33.90
CA ILE A 112 15.03 8.36 -34.18
C ILE A 112 16.00 9.55 -34.34
N GLN A 113 15.58 10.64 -35.00
CA GLN A 113 16.37 11.83 -35.10
C GLN A 113 16.57 12.50 -33.73
N TYR A 114 15.54 12.60 -32.89
CA TYR A 114 15.61 13.15 -31.54
C TYR A 114 16.59 12.40 -30.65
N VAL A 115 16.57 11.06 -30.70
CA VAL A 115 17.44 10.22 -29.85
C VAL A 115 18.84 9.99 -30.46
N SER A 116 19.17 10.62 -31.56
CA SER A 116 20.49 10.49 -32.21
C SER A 116 21.63 11.07 -31.37
N ASP A 117 21.33 12.03 -30.46
CA ASP A 117 22.27 12.55 -29.47
C ASP A 117 21.84 12.16 -28.05
N PRO A 118 22.28 10.98 -27.52
CA PRO A 118 21.90 10.52 -26.20
C PRO A 118 22.30 11.44 -25.05
N ALA A 119 23.30 12.31 -25.23
CA ALA A 119 23.76 13.22 -24.18
C ALA A 119 22.74 14.32 -23.85
N GLU A 120 21.86 14.65 -24.79
CA GLU A 120 20.79 15.63 -24.63
C GLU A 120 19.52 15.02 -24.00
N ILE A 121 19.40 13.68 -23.93
CA ILE A 121 18.18 13.00 -23.49
C ILE A 121 18.24 12.78 -21.97
N ARG A 122 17.27 13.33 -21.25
CA ARG A 122 17.10 13.11 -19.78
C ARG A 122 15.85 12.33 -19.43
N THR A 123 14.83 12.41 -20.26
CA THR A 123 13.52 11.79 -20.04
C THR A 123 12.95 11.28 -21.36
N VAL A 124 11.94 10.42 -21.28
CA VAL A 124 11.21 9.96 -22.47
C VAL A 124 10.44 11.15 -23.09
N PRO A 125 10.59 11.45 -24.39
CA PRO A 125 9.85 12.51 -25.07
C PRO A 125 8.43 12.03 -25.38
N ILE A 126 7.52 12.23 -24.41
CA ILE A 126 6.13 11.73 -24.45
C ILE A 126 5.32 12.29 -25.64
N GLU A 127 5.76 13.40 -26.23
CA GLU A 127 5.16 14.04 -27.39
C GLU A 127 5.12 13.12 -28.62
N TYR A 128 6.03 12.16 -28.71
CA TYR A 128 6.07 11.15 -29.75
C TYR A 128 5.28 9.89 -29.41
N TYR A 129 4.65 9.84 -28.22
CA TYR A 129 3.95 8.66 -27.72
C TYR A 129 2.44 8.78 -27.94
N ARG A 130 1.80 7.62 -28.05
CA ARG A 130 0.34 7.50 -28.12
C ARG A 130 -0.17 6.56 -27.05
N ILE A 131 -1.43 6.72 -26.69
CA ILE A 131 -2.17 5.82 -25.83
C ILE A 131 -2.97 4.88 -26.74
N VAL A 132 -2.83 3.58 -26.53
CA VAL A 132 -3.60 2.55 -27.22
C VAL A 132 -4.41 1.79 -26.16
N TRP A 133 -5.73 1.84 -26.26
CA TRP A 133 -6.62 1.17 -25.33
C TRP A 133 -7.48 0.18 -26.08
N ARG A 134 -7.35 -1.12 -25.76
CA ARG A 134 -7.98 -2.23 -26.49
C ARG A 134 -8.53 -3.29 -25.56
N ASN A 135 -9.53 -4.02 -26.04
CA ASN A 135 -9.91 -5.28 -25.41
C ASN A 135 -9.10 -6.45 -26.00
N PHE A 136 -9.15 -7.61 -25.33
CA PHE A 136 -8.43 -8.79 -25.81
C PHE A 136 -9.02 -9.42 -27.09
N ALA A 137 -10.21 -9.01 -27.53
CA ALA A 137 -10.73 -9.33 -28.86
C ALA A 137 -10.07 -8.48 -29.97
N GLY A 138 -9.18 -7.54 -29.62
CA GLY A 138 -8.45 -6.69 -30.57
C GLY A 138 -9.19 -5.39 -30.96
N ASN A 139 -10.34 -5.10 -30.37
CA ASN A 139 -11.10 -3.88 -30.67
C ASN A 139 -10.61 -2.71 -29.83
N ASP A 140 -10.53 -1.54 -30.44
CA ASP A 140 -10.22 -0.29 -29.72
C ASP A 140 -11.34 0.10 -28.75
N ILE A 141 -10.98 0.59 -27.58
CA ILE A 141 -11.88 1.11 -26.55
C ILE A 141 -11.83 2.64 -26.62
N ALA A 142 -12.97 3.26 -26.97
CA ALA A 142 -13.03 4.73 -27.07
C ALA A 142 -13.41 5.36 -25.73
N HIS A 143 -14.24 4.68 -24.95
CA HIS A 143 -14.75 5.17 -23.66
C HIS A 143 -14.81 4.06 -22.61
N SER A 144 -14.68 4.42 -21.33
CA SER A 144 -14.86 3.46 -20.22
C SER A 144 -16.23 2.76 -20.22
N ARG A 145 -17.24 3.37 -20.86
CA ARG A 145 -18.59 2.77 -21.05
C ARG A 145 -18.60 1.52 -21.94
N ASP A 146 -17.57 1.35 -22.76
CA ASP A 146 -17.42 0.19 -23.65
C ASP A 146 -16.96 -1.06 -22.87
N ILE A 147 -16.49 -0.85 -21.64
CA ILE A 147 -16.14 -1.90 -20.67
C ILE A 147 -17.35 -2.09 -19.73
N PRO A 148 -17.99 -3.27 -19.68
CA PRO A 148 -19.16 -3.50 -18.84
C PRO A 148 -18.82 -3.69 -17.35
N LEU A 149 -17.64 -3.24 -16.94
CA LEU A 149 -17.15 -3.27 -15.56
C LEU A 149 -16.77 -1.86 -15.12
N HIS A 150 -17.22 -1.49 -13.93
CA HIS A 150 -16.84 -0.22 -13.31
C HIS A 150 -15.90 -0.47 -12.14
N ALA A 151 -14.78 0.25 -12.13
CA ALA A 151 -13.81 0.26 -11.03
C ALA A 151 -13.87 1.62 -10.34
N SER A 152 -14.00 1.62 -9.01
CA SER A 152 -13.90 2.82 -8.17
C SER A 152 -12.61 2.78 -7.38
N LEU A 153 -11.77 3.81 -7.49
CA LEU A 153 -10.59 3.99 -6.67
C LEU A 153 -10.88 5.00 -5.56
N ILE A 154 -10.71 4.56 -4.32
CA ILE A 154 -10.89 5.35 -3.11
C ILE A 154 -9.52 5.53 -2.46
N ASP A 155 -8.94 6.69 -2.64
CA ASP A 155 -7.67 7.04 -2.01
C ASP A 155 -7.94 7.85 -0.73
N ALA A 156 -7.58 7.27 0.40
CA ALA A 156 -7.69 7.92 1.70
C ALA A 156 -6.62 9.00 1.92
N SER A 157 -5.51 8.95 1.17
CA SER A 157 -4.38 9.87 1.31
C SER A 157 -4.57 11.20 0.58
N THR A 158 -5.35 11.24 -0.49
CA THR A 158 -5.60 12.45 -1.31
C THR A 158 -6.44 13.54 -0.62
N LEU A 159 -6.71 13.38 0.67
CA LEU A 159 -7.35 14.43 1.50
C LEU A 159 -6.56 15.75 1.60
N LYS A 160 -5.46 15.88 0.88
CA LYS A 160 -4.67 17.13 0.83
C LYS A 160 -5.47 18.32 0.30
N ASN A 161 -6.55 18.08 -0.44
CA ASN A 161 -7.42 19.14 -0.96
C ASN A 161 -8.89 18.86 -0.58
N ASN A 162 -9.40 19.60 0.41
CA ASN A 162 -10.78 19.47 0.89
C ASN A 162 -11.82 19.57 -0.24
N ALA A 163 -11.52 20.33 -1.31
CA ALA A 163 -12.37 20.43 -2.48
C ALA A 163 -12.47 19.11 -3.29
N ALA A 164 -11.41 18.31 -3.34
CA ALA A 164 -11.42 17.02 -4.04
C ALA A 164 -12.29 15.99 -3.29
N ALA A 165 -12.22 16.00 -1.94
CA ALA A 165 -13.05 15.13 -1.11
C ALA A 165 -14.55 15.41 -1.28
N SER A 166 -14.94 16.69 -1.26
CA SER A 166 -16.32 17.10 -1.54
C SER A 166 -16.77 16.69 -2.93
N ARG A 167 -15.94 16.93 -3.93
CA ARG A 167 -16.27 16.56 -5.33
C ARG A 167 -16.50 15.07 -5.49
N TYR A 168 -15.65 14.24 -4.88
CA TYR A 168 -15.81 12.78 -4.93
C TYR A 168 -17.19 12.33 -4.38
N VAL A 169 -17.61 12.89 -3.23
CA VAL A 169 -18.93 12.57 -2.66
C VAL A 169 -20.06 13.05 -3.57
N VAL A 170 -19.93 14.25 -4.16
CA VAL A 170 -20.92 14.78 -5.12
C VAL A 170 -20.97 13.90 -6.37
N ASP A 171 -19.85 13.42 -6.88
CA ASP A 171 -19.80 12.53 -8.05
C ASP A 171 -20.51 11.20 -7.77
N ILE A 172 -20.28 10.60 -6.59
CA ILE A 172 -20.99 9.38 -6.17
C ILE A 172 -22.50 9.63 -6.08
N VAL A 173 -22.93 10.72 -5.44
CA VAL A 173 -24.35 11.10 -5.36
C VAL A 173 -24.92 11.26 -6.77
N LYS A 174 -24.23 11.96 -7.66
CA LYS A 174 -24.63 12.14 -9.05
C LYS A 174 -24.77 10.81 -9.80
N GLU A 175 -23.88 9.86 -9.57
CA GLU A 175 -23.97 8.54 -10.19
C GLU A 175 -25.21 7.74 -9.72
N SER A 176 -25.65 7.95 -8.49
CA SER A 176 -26.84 7.31 -7.93
C SER A 176 -28.14 7.87 -8.49
N LEU A 177 -28.14 9.10 -9.06
CA LEU A 177 -29.33 9.75 -9.61
C LEU A 177 -29.72 9.16 -10.98
N SER A 178 -31.00 9.01 -11.19
CA SER A 178 -31.59 8.69 -12.51
C SER A 178 -31.35 9.82 -13.51
N ALA A 179 -31.51 9.52 -14.80
CA ALA A 179 -31.38 10.52 -15.87
C ALA A 179 -32.36 11.70 -15.67
N GLN A 180 -33.58 11.42 -15.21
CA GLN A 180 -34.59 12.44 -14.96
C GLN A 180 -34.21 13.36 -13.79
N GLU A 181 -33.80 12.79 -12.69
CA GLU A 181 -33.34 13.55 -11.48
C GLU A 181 -32.18 14.47 -11.80
N LYS A 182 -31.22 14.02 -12.64
CA LYS A 182 -30.11 14.86 -13.11
C LYS A 182 -30.58 16.09 -13.89
N VAL A 183 -31.56 15.89 -14.77
CA VAL A 183 -32.17 16.99 -15.55
C VAL A 183 -32.94 17.92 -14.63
N ASP A 184 -33.72 17.40 -13.69
CA ASP A 184 -34.53 18.20 -12.77
C ASP A 184 -33.66 19.07 -11.86
N LEU A 185 -32.55 18.53 -11.34
CA LEU A 185 -31.59 19.30 -10.57
C LEU A 185 -30.90 20.39 -11.41
N ALA A 186 -30.51 20.07 -12.66
CA ALA A 186 -29.90 21.04 -13.55
C ALA A 186 -30.84 22.20 -13.87
N LEU A 187 -32.11 21.90 -14.13
CA LEU A 187 -33.16 22.91 -14.37
C LEU A 187 -33.43 23.75 -13.12
N THR A 188 -33.55 23.11 -11.96
CA THR A 188 -33.75 23.82 -10.67
C THR A 188 -32.63 24.79 -10.41
N TYR A 189 -31.36 24.35 -10.62
CA TYR A 189 -30.18 25.20 -10.44
C TYR A 189 -30.16 26.37 -11.46
N ARG A 190 -30.55 26.13 -12.70
CA ARG A 190 -30.70 27.17 -13.72
C ARG A 190 -31.72 28.20 -13.33
N LEU A 191 -32.92 27.78 -12.89
CA LEU A 191 -33.95 28.69 -12.38
C LEU A 191 -33.51 29.54 -11.21
N MET A 192 -32.70 28.95 -10.32
CA MET A 192 -32.10 29.71 -9.20
C MET A 192 -31.17 30.82 -9.73
N LYS A 193 -30.36 30.53 -10.75
CA LYS A 193 -29.46 31.54 -11.39
C LYS A 193 -30.27 32.62 -12.09
N ASP A 194 -31.35 32.29 -12.78
CA ASP A 194 -32.20 33.27 -13.45
C ASP A 194 -32.86 34.19 -12.42
N ARG A 195 -33.37 33.64 -11.31
CA ARG A 195 -33.93 34.42 -10.19
C ARG A 195 -32.92 35.39 -9.51
N PHE A 196 -31.63 35.09 -9.60
CA PHE A 196 -30.58 35.99 -9.12
C PHE A 196 -30.60 37.34 -9.86
N LEU A 197 -30.84 37.31 -11.18
CA LEU A 197 -30.96 38.53 -11.98
C LEU A 197 -32.17 39.38 -11.62
N GLU A 198 -33.22 38.76 -11.09
CA GLU A 198 -34.46 39.45 -10.68
C GLU A 198 -34.32 40.17 -9.31
N GLN A 199 -33.25 39.87 -8.57
CA GLN A 199 -33.02 40.47 -7.25
C GLN A 199 -32.88 42.00 -7.35
N PRO A 200 -33.60 42.80 -6.50
CA PRO A 200 -33.56 44.25 -6.60
C PRO A 200 -32.15 44.88 -6.62
N LYS A 201 -31.24 44.36 -5.80
CA LYS A 201 -29.84 44.86 -5.75
C LYS A 201 -29.06 44.55 -7.01
N VAL A 202 -29.31 43.38 -7.64
CA VAL A 202 -28.65 43.01 -8.91
C VAL A 202 -29.17 43.85 -10.06
N LYS A 203 -30.49 44.13 -10.09
CA LYS A 203 -31.10 45.07 -11.03
C LYS A 203 -30.49 46.45 -10.90
N THR A 204 -30.39 46.99 -9.68
CA THR A 204 -29.72 48.29 -9.44
C THR A 204 -28.30 48.37 -9.95
N ILE A 205 -27.52 47.29 -9.76
CA ILE A 205 -26.15 47.20 -10.28
C ILE A 205 -26.14 47.20 -11.82
N ASN A 206 -27.00 46.41 -12.43
CA ASN A 206 -27.11 46.32 -13.90
C ASN A 206 -27.62 47.65 -14.51
N ASP A 207 -28.56 48.31 -13.88
CA ASP A 207 -29.04 49.66 -14.30
C ASP A 207 -27.90 50.66 -14.24
N ALA A 208 -27.09 50.67 -13.18
CA ALA A 208 -25.94 51.55 -13.05
C ALA A 208 -24.84 51.25 -14.10
N LEU A 209 -24.65 49.96 -14.45
CA LEU A 209 -23.75 49.56 -15.54
C LEU A 209 -24.28 49.96 -16.90
N ALA A 210 -25.57 49.84 -17.14
CA ALA A 210 -26.23 50.23 -18.38
C ALA A 210 -26.04 51.75 -18.67
N LEU A 211 -26.01 52.58 -17.63
CA LEU A 211 -25.74 54.02 -17.78
C LEU A 211 -24.30 54.32 -18.26
N LYS A 212 -23.41 53.36 -18.23
CA LYS A 212 -22.05 53.51 -18.75
C LYS A 212 -21.90 53.13 -20.22
N LYS A 213 -22.99 52.81 -20.90
CA LYS A 213 -23.02 52.63 -22.37
C LYS A 213 -22.50 53.88 -23.08
N GLY A 214 -21.70 53.72 -24.10
CA GLY A 214 -21.03 54.79 -24.83
C GLY A 214 -19.77 55.33 -24.14
N LYS A 215 -19.56 55.07 -22.82
CA LYS A 215 -18.34 55.44 -22.11
C LYS A 215 -17.32 54.33 -22.01
N ILE A 216 -17.78 53.09 -21.87
CA ILE A 216 -16.93 51.90 -21.73
C ILE A 216 -17.07 51.00 -22.96
N SER A 217 -18.25 50.84 -23.49
CA SER A 217 -18.58 50.07 -24.70
C SER A 217 -19.86 50.63 -25.33
N GLU A 218 -19.97 50.48 -26.64
CA GLU A 218 -21.21 50.75 -27.38
C GLU A 218 -22.33 49.74 -27.03
N LYS A 219 -21.98 48.62 -26.41
CA LYS A 219 -22.93 47.61 -25.94
C LYS A 219 -23.22 47.83 -24.46
N THR A 220 -24.41 47.43 -24.04
CA THR A 220 -24.83 47.45 -22.63
C THR A 220 -24.07 46.37 -21.86
N ILE A 221 -23.41 46.77 -20.78
CA ILE A 221 -22.72 45.87 -19.87
C ILE A 221 -23.71 45.47 -18.75
N SER A 222 -23.76 44.19 -18.44
CA SER A 222 -24.53 43.62 -17.33
C SER A 222 -23.76 42.47 -16.65
N VAL A 223 -24.10 42.20 -15.40
CA VAL A 223 -23.59 41.07 -14.62
C VAL A 223 -24.66 39.99 -14.51
N SER A 224 -24.30 38.78 -14.80
CA SER A 224 -25.15 37.60 -14.64
C SER A 224 -24.36 36.44 -14.00
N LEU A 225 -25.04 35.42 -13.49
CA LEU A 225 -24.35 34.18 -13.11
C LEU A 225 -23.98 33.40 -14.37
N ASP A 226 -22.83 32.71 -14.31
CA ASP A 226 -22.39 31.85 -15.41
C ASP A 226 -23.36 30.66 -15.58
N THR A 227 -23.94 30.51 -16.77
CA THR A 227 -24.87 29.45 -17.16
C THR A 227 -24.20 28.38 -18.03
N SER A 228 -22.88 28.47 -18.24
CA SER A 228 -22.13 27.46 -18.99
C SER A 228 -22.13 26.09 -18.28
N ALA A 229 -21.79 25.03 -19.00
CA ALA A 229 -21.66 23.68 -18.45
C ALA A 229 -20.56 23.58 -17.34
N ARG A 230 -19.61 24.52 -17.31
CA ARG A 230 -18.58 24.57 -16.25
C ARG A 230 -19.13 25.02 -14.89
N ALA A 231 -20.18 25.83 -14.91
CA ALA A 231 -20.87 26.32 -13.72
C ALA A 231 -22.14 25.51 -13.43
N SER A 232 -22.05 24.18 -13.57
CA SER A 232 -23.14 23.25 -13.27
C SER A 232 -23.41 23.14 -11.75
N TRP A 233 -24.54 22.54 -11.38
CA TRP A 233 -24.96 22.41 -9.98
C TRP A 233 -23.92 21.63 -9.15
N GLU A 234 -23.23 20.64 -9.77
CA GLU A 234 -22.20 19.84 -9.12
C GLU A 234 -21.04 20.67 -8.59
N ALA A 235 -20.70 21.77 -9.26
CA ALA A 235 -19.68 22.72 -8.81
C ALA A 235 -20.16 23.66 -7.69
N GLY A 236 -21.49 23.80 -7.54
CA GLY A 236 -22.11 24.72 -6.58
C GLY A 236 -22.61 24.09 -5.29
N VAL A 237 -22.64 22.74 -5.21
CA VAL A 237 -23.11 22.03 -4.00
C VAL A 237 -21.96 21.55 -3.14
N MET A 238 -22.21 21.47 -1.83
CA MET A 238 -21.27 20.97 -0.85
C MET A 238 -21.97 19.93 0.02
N PRO A 239 -21.43 18.72 0.16
CA PRO A 239 -22.01 17.71 1.04
C PRO A 239 -21.82 18.11 2.51
N HIS A 240 -22.81 17.83 3.34
CA HIS A 240 -22.81 18.04 4.77
C HIS A 240 -22.98 16.72 5.50
N LEU A 241 -22.37 16.61 6.67
CA LEU A 241 -22.63 15.57 7.64
C LEU A 241 -23.27 16.24 8.84
N ASP A 242 -24.50 15.88 9.17
CA ASP A 242 -25.42 16.72 9.94
C ASP A 242 -25.48 18.13 9.33
N ASP A 243 -25.23 19.18 10.10
CA ASP A 243 -25.21 20.55 9.64
C ASP A 243 -23.81 21.09 9.32
N ILE A 244 -22.79 20.22 9.35
CA ILE A 244 -21.38 20.60 9.16
C ILE A 244 -20.93 20.24 7.74
N PRO A 245 -20.38 21.20 6.96
CA PRO A 245 -19.75 20.88 5.68
C PRO A 245 -18.73 19.75 5.82
N LEU A 246 -18.80 18.75 4.94
CA LEU A 246 -17.92 17.59 5.00
C LEU A 246 -16.43 17.98 5.03
N THR A 247 -16.07 19.09 4.40
CA THR A 247 -14.70 19.63 4.40
C THR A 247 -14.19 20.09 5.76
N LEU A 248 -15.09 20.35 6.71
CA LEU A 248 -14.80 20.79 8.08
C LEU A 248 -14.89 19.66 9.11
N VAL A 249 -15.39 18.51 8.70
CA VAL A 249 -15.43 17.29 9.52
C VAL A 249 -14.03 16.69 9.67
N GLY A 250 -13.78 15.92 10.72
CA GLY A 250 -12.51 15.23 10.94
C GLY A 250 -12.14 14.30 9.76
N LYS A 251 -10.86 14.26 9.37
CA LYS A 251 -10.40 13.50 8.19
C LYS A 251 -10.73 12.02 8.24
N GLY A 252 -10.66 11.41 9.42
CA GLY A 252 -11.04 10.01 9.59
C GLY A 252 -12.50 9.76 9.24
N GLU A 253 -13.40 10.61 9.71
CA GLU A 253 -14.82 10.49 9.40
C GLU A 253 -15.11 10.78 7.92
N GLN A 254 -14.45 11.80 7.34
CA GLN A 254 -14.52 12.03 5.89
C GLN A 254 -14.13 10.78 5.09
N ASN A 255 -13.07 10.09 5.52
CA ASN A 255 -12.60 8.86 4.87
C ASN A 255 -13.61 7.71 5.02
N ALA A 256 -14.09 7.48 6.25
CA ALA A 256 -15.08 6.44 6.52
C ALA A 256 -16.38 6.66 5.71
N VAL A 257 -16.86 7.91 5.66
CA VAL A 257 -18.07 8.28 4.88
C VAL A 257 -17.85 8.01 3.38
N LYS A 258 -16.70 8.37 2.82
CA LYS A 258 -16.39 8.10 1.42
C LYS A 258 -16.42 6.61 1.09
N ILE A 259 -15.75 5.79 1.90
CA ILE A 259 -15.69 4.35 1.70
C ILE A 259 -17.07 3.73 1.83
N LYS A 260 -17.80 4.04 2.92
CA LYS A 260 -19.16 3.54 3.15
C LYS A 260 -20.11 3.97 2.02
N LEU A 261 -20.05 5.23 1.60
CA LEU A 261 -20.89 5.75 0.52
C LEU A 261 -20.57 5.09 -0.82
N ALA A 262 -19.28 4.89 -1.14
CA ALA A 262 -18.89 4.17 -2.34
C ALA A 262 -19.40 2.71 -2.33
N MET A 263 -19.42 2.07 -1.17
CA MET A 263 -19.93 0.72 -1.04
C MET A 263 -21.47 0.65 -1.14
N GLU A 264 -22.18 1.63 -0.61
CA GLU A 264 -23.66 1.66 -0.67
C GLU A 264 -24.20 2.06 -2.05
N THR A 265 -23.60 3.10 -2.63
CA THR A 265 -24.15 3.70 -3.87
C THR A 265 -23.66 3.01 -5.13
N SER A 266 -22.52 2.36 -5.10
CA SER A 266 -21.96 1.69 -6.26
C SER A 266 -22.59 0.30 -6.54
N ALA A 267 -23.91 0.21 -6.54
CA ALA A 267 -24.57 -1.01 -7.03
C ALA A 267 -24.11 -1.42 -8.45
N LYS A 268 -23.46 -0.49 -9.18
CA LYS A 268 -22.86 -0.69 -10.49
C LYS A 268 -21.34 -0.90 -10.48
N SER A 269 -20.64 -0.63 -9.37
CA SER A 269 -19.19 -0.88 -9.31
C SER A 269 -18.93 -2.35 -8.99
N HIS A 270 -18.29 -3.02 -9.93
CA HIS A 270 -17.90 -4.42 -9.82
C HIS A 270 -16.59 -4.58 -9.04
N ILE A 271 -15.73 -3.55 -9.10
CA ILE A 271 -14.40 -3.51 -8.52
C ILE A 271 -14.26 -2.26 -7.65
N ILE A 272 -13.88 -2.45 -6.39
CA ILE A 272 -13.61 -1.36 -5.45
C ILE A 272 -12.16 -1.46 -5.02
N LEU A 273 -11.41 -0.39 -5.22
CA LEU A 273 -10.01 -0.25 -4.90
C LEU A 273 -9.89 0.74 -3.75
N ILE A 274 -9.39 0.31 -2.59
CA ILE A 274 -9.28 1.16 -1.38
C ILE A 274 -7.81 1.25 -1.01
N GLU A 275 -7.28 2.46 -1.01
CA GLU A 275 -5.91 2.72 -0.61
C GLU A 275 -5.87 3.14 0.86
N GLU A 276 -5.06 2.40 1.66
CA GLU A 276 -4.78 2.69 3.06
C GLU A 276 -6.04 3.01 3.88
N ALA A 277 -6.96 2.05 3.97
CA ALA A 277 -8.25 2.21 4.63
C ALA A 277 -8.14 2.71 6.09
N GLU A 278 -7.02 2.44 6.76
CA GLU A 278 -6.72 2.83 8.13
C GLU A 278 -6.36 4.31 8.33
N ASN A 279 -6.06 5.04 7.26
CA ASN A 279 -5.57 6.40 7.37
C ASN A 279 -6.55 7.33 8.10
N HIS A 280 -6.02 8.01 9.13
CA HIS A 280 -6.73 8.95 9.99
C HIS A 280 -7.85 8.33 10.84
N LEU A 281 -8.01 7.01 10.90
CA LEU A 281 -9.03 6.34 11.71
C LEU A 281 -8.48 5.94 13.09
N SER A 282 -9.33 6.07 14.11
CA SER A 282 -9.09 5.42 15.40
C SER A 282 -9.26 3.91 15.26
N TYR A 283 -8.74 3.13 16.21
CA TYR A 283 -8.91 1.68 16.22
C TYR A 283 -10.39 1.25 16.19
N ALA A 284 -11.26 1.93 16.94
CA ALA A 284 -12.69 1.64 16.96
C ALA A 284 -13.36 1.94 15.61
N SER A 285 -13.08 3.11 15.02
CA SER A 285 -13.62 3.50 13.71
C SER A 285 -13.13 2.59 12.59
N LEU A 286 -11.87 2.16 12.64
CA LEU A 286 -11.32 1.20 11.68
C LEU A 286 -12.01 -0.17 11.81
N ASN A 287 -12.25 -0.65 13.03
CA ASN A 287 -12.96 -1.91 13.26
C ASN A 287 -14.39 -1.88 12.67
N GLU A 288 -15.09 -0.78 12.88
CA GLU A 288 -16.43 -0.57 12.31
C GLU A 288 -16.40 -0.55 10.78
N LEU A 289 -15.46 0.21 10.20
CA LEU A 289 -15.30 0.30 8.74
C LEU A 289 -14.98 -1.06 8.11
N ILE A 290 -14.05 -1.81 8.67
CA ILE A 290 -13.69 -3.14 8.17
C ILE A 290 -14.86 -4.12 8.30
N GLY A 291 -15.62 -4.05 9.41
CA GLY A 291 -16.86 -4.81 9.56
C GLY A 291 -17.90 -4.48 8.49
N HIS A 292 -18.06 -3.19 8.17
CA HIS A 292 -18.95 -2.73 7.10
C HIS A 292 -18.50 -3.23 5.71
N ILE A 293 -17.19 -3.15 5.41
CA ILE A 293 -16.62 -3.66 4.16
C ILE A 293 -16.88 -5.17 4.02
N SER A 294 -16.59 -5.96 5.06
CA SER A 294 -16.83 -7.41 5.06
C SER A 294 -18.29 -7.76 4.84
N ALA A 295 -19.21 -7.07 5.53
CA ALA A 295 -20.65 -7.34 5.45
C ALA A 295 -21.25 -6.97 4.08
N ASN A 296 -20.70 -5.94 3.41
CA ASN A 296 -21.25 -5.37 2.17
C ASN A 296 -20.39 -5.70 0.93
N ALA A 297 -19.43 -6.60 1.02
CA ALA A 297 -18.62 -7.04 -0.12
C ALA A 297 -19.52 -7.62 -1.25
N GLY A 298 -20.52 -8.44 -0.89
CA GLY A 298 -21.44 -9.03 -1.82
C GLY A 298 -20.73 -9.82 -2.93
N THR A 299 -21.09 -9.54 -4.19
CA THR A 299 -20.47 -10.12 -5.40
C THR A 299 -19.36 -9.24 -5.98
N ARG A 300 -18.98 -8.17 -5.27
CA ARG A 300 -17.95 -7.23 -5.74
C ARG A 300 -16.56 -7.77 -5.45
N GLN A 301 -15.61 -7.42 -6.30
CA GLN A 301 -14.20 -7.66 -6.03
C GLN A 301 -13.60 -6.41 -5.36
N ILE A 302 -13.10 -6.57 -4.14
CA ILE A 302 -12.54 -5.48 -3.32
C ILE A 302 -11.05 -5.69 -3.18
N PHE A 303 -10.27 -4.65 -3.42
CA PHE A 303 -8.84 -4.59 -3.17
C PHE A 303 -8.57 -3.52 -2.11
N ILE A 304 -7.84 -3.88 -1.07
CA ILE A 304 -7.47 -2.97 0.01
C ILE A 304 -5.96 -2.99 0.16
N THR A 305 -5.29 -1.86 0.03
CA THR A 305 -3.91 -1.74 0.48
C THR A 305 -3.88 -1.33 1.94
N THR A 306 -2.98 -1.93 2.72
CA THR A 306 -2.87 -1.64 4.14
C THR A 306 -1.47 -1.88 4.69
N HIS A 307 -1.12 -1.10 5.70
CA HIS A 307 0.00 -1.32 6.61
C HIS A 307 -0.45 -1.74 8.02
N SER A 308 -1.76 -1.92 8.21
CA SER A 308 -2.35 -2.24 9.51
C SER A 308 -2.45 -3.75 9.73
N SER A 309 -1.78 -4.23 10.77
CA SER A 309 -1.92 -5.61 11.26
C SER A 309 -3.36 -5.94 11.65
N PHE A 310 -4.09 -4.94 12.12
CA PHE A 310 -5.47 -5.10 12.49
C PHE A 310 -6.38 -5.41 11.30
N VAL A 311 -6.17 -4.73 10.16
CA VAL A 311 -6.92 -4.99 8.92
C VAL A 311 -6.69 -6.44 8.46
N LEU A 312 -5.44 -6.90 8.50
CA LEU A 312 -5.08 -8.28 8.16
C LEU A 312 -5.84 -9.32 9.01
N ASN A 313 -5.85 -9.11 10.32
CA ASN A 313 -6.49 -10.05 11.25
C ASN A 313 -8.00 -10.14 11.07
N LYS A 314 -8.63 -9.02 10.73
CA LYS A 314 -10.08 -8.95 10.57
C LYS A 314 -10.57 -9.49 9.24
N LEU A 315 -9.80 -9.32 8.17
CA LEU A 315 -10.19 -9.70 6.81
C LEU A 315 -9.77 -11.13 6.43
N GLY A 316 -8.99 -11.78 7.28
CA GLY A 316 -8.56 -13.17 7.07
C GLY A 316 -7.29 -13.28 6.22
N VAL A 317 -6.46 -14.26 6.57
CA VAL A 317 -5.15 -14.51 5.93
C VAL A 317 -5.31 -15.01 4.50
N GLU A 318 -6.42 -15.67 4.19
CA GLU A 318 -6.76 -16.16 2.85
C GLU A 318 -6.94 -15.03 1.84
N SER A 319 -7.28 -13.82 2.31
CA SER A 319 -7.42 -12.64 1.45
C SER A 319 -6.11 -11.92 1.18
N VAL A 320 -5.02 -12.31 1.87
CA VAL A 320 -3.76 -11.57 1.86
C VAL A 320 -2.92 -11.88 0.61
N LEU A 321 -2.57 -10.82 -0.09
CA LEU A 321 -1.61 -10.78 -1.18
C LEU A 321 -0.36 -10.01 -0.71
N LEU A 322 0.74 -10.72 -0.56
CA LEU A 322 2.03 -10.12 -0.23
C LEU A 322 2.63 -9.54 -1.49
N PHE A 323 2.89 -8.24 -1.49
CA PHE A 323 3.41 -7.53 -2.64
C PHE A 323 4.85 -7.09 -2.40
N GLN A 324 5.77 -7.65 -3.19
CA GLN A 324 7.20 -7.32 -3.13
C GLN A 324 7.77 -7.15 -4.53
N ARG A 325 8.46 -6.03 -4.77
CA ARG A 325 9.19 -5.74 -6.02
C ARG A 325 8.35 -5.97 -7.28
N GLY A 326 7.07 -5.57 -7.25
CA GLY A 326 6.17 -5.68 -8.40
C GLY A 326 5.56 -7.07 -8.61
N SER A 327 5.77 -8.02 -7.69
CA SER A 327 5.13 -9.33 -7.72
C SER A 327 4.25 -9.55 -6.50
N GLY A 328 3.13 -10.24 -6.69
CA GLY A 328 2.19 -10.59 -5.62
C GLY A 328 2.18 -12.09 -5.38
N VAL A 329 2.28 -12.49 -4.12
CA VAL A 329 2.21 -13.88 -3.67
C VAL A 329 1.06 -14.01 -2.69
N ARG A 330 0.19 -15.01 -2.88
CA ARG A 330 -0.92 -15.26 -1.94
C ARG A 330 -0.37 -15.95 -0.70
N LEU A 331 -0.77 -15.45 0.46
CA LEU A 331 -0.41 -16.12 1.71
C LEU A 331 -1.10 -17.48 1.86
N SER A 332 -2.27 -17.66 1.28
CA SER A 332 -3.00 -18.93 1.26
C SER A 332 -2.27 -20.05 0.46
N ASP A 333 -1.51 -19.69 -0.57
CA ASP A 333 -0.80 -20.68 -1.40
C ASP A 333 0.44 -21.25 -0.70
N LEU A 334 0.80 -20.75 0.44
CA LEU A 334 2.09 -20.76 1.03
C LEU A 334 2.24 -21.55 2.31
N ALA A 335 1.26 -21.45 3.19
CA ALA A 335 1.34 -22.06 4.49
C ALA A 335 0.38 -23.25 4.57
N ASN A 336 0.74 -24.26 5.36
CA ASN A 336 -0.22 -25.29 5.73
C ASN A 336 -1.38 -24.65 6.52
N THR A 337 -2.55 -25.28 6.49
CA THR A 337 -3.78 -24.80 7.12
C THR A 337 -3.59 -24.42 8.60
N SER A 338 -2.73 -25.17 9.32
CA SER A 338 -2.47 -24.90 10.75
C SER A 338 -1.69 -23.61 10.98
N THR A 339 -0.85 -23.20 10.04
CA THR A 339 -0.11 -21.93 10.08
C THR A 339 -1.04 -20.77 9.73
N GLN A 340 -1.91 -20.94 8.74
CA GLN A 340 -2.96 -19.95 8.44
C GLN A 340 -3.86 -19.71 9.65
N ASP A 341 -4.39 -20.79 10.28
CA ASP A 341 -5.22 -20.71 11.47
C ASP A 341 -4.52 -20.04 12.65
N TYR A 342 -3.22 -20.26 12.80
CA TYR A 342 -2.44 -19.63 13.84
C TYR A 342 -2.37 -18.12 13.66
N PHE A 343 -2.07 -17.66 12.46
CA PHE A 343 -1.98 -16.22 12.17
C PHE A 343 -3.35 -15.52 12.16
N MET A 344 -4.44 -16.23 11.87
CA MET A 344 -5.79 -15.70 12.01
C MET A 344 -6.21 -15.45 13.46
N LYS A 345 -5.73 -16.28 14.38
CA LYS A 345 -6.12 -16.24 15.80
C LYS A 345 -5.23 -15.34 16.65
N LEU A 346 -4.00 -15.07 16.21
CA LEU A 346 -3.11 -14.15 16.92
C LEU A 346 -3.38 -12.69 16.52
N PRO A 347 -3.30 -11.75 17.48
CA PRO A 347 -3.30 -10.33 17.13
C PRO A 347 -2.02 -10.05 16.32
N GLY A 348 -2.19 -9.85 14.99
CA GLY A 348 -1.19 -9.94 13.93
C GLY A 348 -0.11 -8.88 13.86
N HIS A 349 0.30 -8.30 14.96
CA HIS A 349 1.38 -7.31 14.96
C HIS A 349 2.70 -7.92 14.49
N ASP A 350 3.05 -9.11 15.00
CA ASP A 350 4.36 -9.71 14.73
C ASP A 350 4.48 -10.34 13.35
N THR A 351 3.37 -10.80 12.76
CA THR A 351 3.36 -11.32 11.39
C THR A 351 3.70 -10.23 10.38
N LEU A 352 3.13 -9.03 10.54
CA LEU A 352 3.47 -7.90 9.67
C LEU A 352 4.92 -7.47 9.83
N ARG A 353 5.45 -7.49 11.05
CA ARG A 353 6.86 -7.20 11.30
C ARG A 353 7.76 -8.11 10.46
N LEU A 354 7.50 -9.44 10.48
CA LEU A 354 8.23 -10.39 9.65
C LEU A 354 8.09 -10.11 8.14
N ILE A 355 6.86 -9.84 7.69
CA ILE A 355 6.55 -9.60 6.28
C ILE A 355 7.22 -8.32 5.75
N LEU A 356 7.28 -7.28 6.59
CA LEU A 356 7.80 -5.96 6.22
C LEU A 356 9.29 -5.79 6.45
N ALA A 357 9.92 -6.66 7.24
CA ALA A 357 11.36 -6.61 7.50
C ALA A 357 12.18 -6.97 6.26
N LYS A 358 13.29 -6.26 6.05
CA LYS A 358 14.31 -6.66 5.06
C LYS A 358 15.05 -7.92 5.51
N ARG A 359 15.27 -8.01 6.81
CA ARG A 359 15.87 -9.13 7.53
C ARG A 359 15.24 -9.23 8.91
N SER A 360 15.06 -10.43 9.42
CA SER A 360 14.45 -10.66 10.74
C SER A 360 15.40 -11.42 11.66
N ILE A 361 15.34 -11.10 12.95
CA ILE A 361 15.95 -11.89 14.02
C ILE A 361 14.81 -12.33 14.94
N LEU A 362 14.46 -13.61 14.91
CA LEU A 362 13.44 -14.17 15.75
C LEU A 362 14.05 -14.61 17.08
N VAL A 363 13.43 -14.21 18.19
CA VAL A 363 13.88 -14.51 19.55
C VAL A 363 12.77 -15.14 20.38
N GLU A 364 13.11 -15.80 21.51
CA GLU A 364 12.13 -16.51 22.32
C GLU A 364 11.18 -15.62 23.09
N GLY A 365 11.70 -14.52 23.63
CA GLY A 365 10.92 -13.65 24.50
C GLY A 365 11.37 -12.18 24.47
N PRO A 366 10.64 -11.30 25.18
CA PRO A 366 10.95 -9.87 25.23
C PRO A 366 12.33 -9.56 25.84
N SER A 367 12.82 -10.40 26.76
CA SER A 367 14.16 -10.24 27.34
C SER A 367 15.25 -10.43 26.30
N ASP A 368 15.14 -11.47 25.47
CA ASP A 368 16.04 -11.75 24.37
C ASP A 368 16.02 -10.62 23.36
N GLU A 369 14.81 -10.10 23.05
CA GLU A 369 14.62 -8.98 22.12
C GLU A 369 15.44 -7.76 22.57
N LEU A 370 15.36 -7.37 23.84
CA LEU A 370 16.13 -6.26 24.41
C LEU A 370 17.65 -6.47 24.32
N ILE A 371 18.12 -7.68 24.66
CA ILE A 371 19.56 -8.02 24.64
C ILE A 371 20.08 -7.97 23.19
N VAL A 372 19.37 -8.56 22.24
CA VAL A 372 19.75 -8.55 20.82
C VAL A 372 19.74 -7.12 20.24
N GLN A 373 18.70 -6.33 20.53
CA GLN A 373 18.61 -4.94 20.10
C GLN A 373 19.78 -4.09 20.65
N ARG A 374 20.11 -4.24 21.94
CA ARG A 374 21.22 -3.52 22.53
C ARG A 374 22.57 -3.98 21.99
N GLY A 375 22.75 -5.28 21.80
CA GLY A 375 23.94 -5.84 21.15
C GLY A 375 24.15 -5.29 19.75
N TYR A 376 23.06 -5.21 18.96
CA TYR A 376 23.07 -4.60 17.63
C TYR A 376 23.50 -3.13 17.70
N GLN A 377 22.88 -2.36 18.60
CA GLN A 377 23.18 -0.95 18.77
C GLN A 377 24.66 -0.72 19.18
N LYS A 378 25.22 -1.55 20.04
CA LYS A 378 26.63 -1.48 20.42
C LYS A 378 27.54 -1.76 19.22
N LYS A 379 27.20 -2.71 18.37
CA LYS A 379 28.03 -3.10 17.22
C LYS A 379 27.94 -2.10 16.05
N HIS A 380 26.75 -1.60 15.75
CA HIS A 380 26.47 -0.78 14.57
C HIS A 380 26.23 0.72 14.85
N GLY A 381 26.14 1.11 16.13
CA GLY A 381 25.89 2.50 16.54
C GLY A 381 24.44 2.98 16.36
N LYS A 382 23.52 2.12 15.91
CA LYS A 382 22.12 2.41 15.63
C LYS A 382 21.23 1.22 15.97
N MET A 383 19.92 1.45 16.08
CA MET A 383 18.96 0.39 16.37
C MET A 383 18.73 -0.50 15.13
N PRO A 384 18.44 -1.81 15.31
CA PRO A 384 18.26 -2.74 14.19
C PRO A 384 17.23 -2.25 13.14
N LEU A 385 16.13 -1.68 13.61
CA LEU A 385 15.04 -1.22 12.75
C LEU A 385 15.48 -0.10 11.77
N GLU A 386 16.48 0.70 12.14
CA GLU A 386 17.04 1.73 11.26
C GLU A 386 17.76 1.15 10.03
N ASP A 387 18.21 -0.12 10.12
CA ASP A 387 18.77 -0.88 9.00
C ASP A 387 17.74 -1.77 8.28
N GLY A 388 16.48 -1.73 8.73
CA GLY A 388 15.43 -2.63 8.26
C GLY A 388 15.57 -4.05 8.77
N VAL A 389 16.31 -4.25 9.87
CA VAL A 389 16.40 -5.50 10.63
C VAL A 389 15.39 -5.45 11.76
N ASP A 390 14.44 -6.38 11.79
CA ASP A 390 13.46 -6.44 12.87
C ASP A 390 13.76 -7.61 13.82
N VAL A 391 13.84 -7.32 15.12
CA VAL A 391 14.01 -8.31 16.18
C VAL A 391 12.64 -8.61 16.75
N ILE A 392 12.16 -9.84 16.56
CA ILE A 392 10.78 -10.24 16.83
C ILE A 392 10.73 -11.34 17.88
N SER A 393 10.06 -11.09 19.00
CA SER A 393 9.77 -12.10 20.01
C SER A 393 8.58 -12.97 19.60
N VAL A 394 8.81 -14.28 19.42
CA VAL A 394 7.79 -15.21 18.85
C VAL A 394 7.23 -16.22 19.88
N ASN A 395 7.51 -16.04 21.18
CA ASN A 395 7.02 -16.95 22.23
C ASN A 395 7.30 -18.43 21.93
N SER A 396 8.50 -18.85 21.93
CA SER A 396 9.12 -20.21 21.77
C SER A 396 8.38 -21.25 20.91
N LEU A 397 7.05 -21.33 20.99
CA LEU A 397 6.20 -22.33 20.31
C LEU A 397 5.90 -21.98 18.84
N ALA A 398 6.12 -20.74 18.44
CA ALA A 398 5.69 -20.23 17.13
C ALA A 398 6.80 -20.17 16.06
N PHE A 399 8.08 -20.38 16.43
CA PHE A 399 9.22 -20.26 15.51
C PHE A 399 8.97 -20.95 14.15
N LYS A 400 8.54 -22.20 14.14
CA LYS A 400 8.35 -22.96 12.89
C LYS A 400 7.36 -22.28 11.94
N ARG A 401 6.32 -21.64 12.47
CA ARG A 401 5.29 -20.97 11.68
C ARG A 401 5.82 -19.68 11.05
N PHE A 402 6.61 -18.92 11.81
CA PHE A 402 7.32 -17.75 11.27
C PHE A 402 8.36 -18.16 10.21
N LEU A 403 9.06 -19.29 10.42
CA LEU A 403 10.02 -19.80 9.47
C LEU A 403 9.39 -20.29 8.16
N GLU A 404 8.20 -20.88 8.20
CA GLU A 404 7.44 -21.21 6.99
C GLU A 404 7.20 -19.97 6.12
N ILE A 405 6.79 -18.85 6.74
CA ILE A 405 6.60 -17.57 6.03
C ILE A 405 7.93 -17.00 5.55
N ALA A 406 8.97 -17.01 6.40
CA ALA A 406 10.28 -16.49 6.05
C ALA A 406 10.89 -17.18 4.81
N VAL A 407 10.82 -18.52 4.76
CA VAL A 407 11.28 -19.32 3.62
C VAL A 407 10.52 -18.97 2.36
N LEU A 408 9.23 -18.82 2.48
CA LEU A 408 8.35 -18.52 1.40
C LEU A 408 8.57 -17.13 0.80
N LEU A 409 8.73 -16.10 1.67
CA LEU A 409 9.04 -14.74 1.27
C LEU A 409 10.51 -14.56 0.88
N LYS A 410 11.34 -15.60 1.09
CA LYS A 410 12.79 -15.52 0.94
C LYS A 410 13.40 -14.39 1.79
N THR A 411 12.82 -14.14 2.96
CA THR A 411 13.30 -13.14 3.92
C THR A 411 14.45 -13.75 4.73
N GLU A 412 15.61 -13.11 4.71
CA GLU A 412 16.74 -13.54 5.51
C GLU A 412 16.38 -13.47 7.00
N THR A 413 16.48 -14.62 7.70
CA THR A 413 15.98 -14.77 9.07
C THR A 413 16.99 -15.53 9.92
N ASP A 414 17.47 -14.92 10.98
CA ASP A 414 18.22 -15.59 12.02
C ASP A 414 17.28 -15.94 13.18
N VAL A 415 17.34 -17.18 13.67
CA VAL A 415 16.66 -17.61 14.90
C VAL A 415 17.67 -17.62 16.01
N VAL A 416 17.46 -16.82 17.05
CA VAL A 416 18.25 -16.81 18.29
C VAL A 416 17.45 -17.55 19.34
N THR A 417 17.92 -18.72 19.76
CA THR A 417 17.16 -19.64 20.65
C THR A 417 18.08 -20.30 21.66
N ASP A 418 17.51 -20.63 22.79
CA ASP A 418 18.16 -21.43 23.85
C ASP A 418 18.39 -22.87 23.38
N ASN A 419 19.41 -23.55 23.93
CA ASN A 419 19.64 -24.96 23.63
C ASN A 419 18.90 -25.93 24.54
N ASP A 420 18.24 -25.44 25.59
CA ASP A 420 17.46 -26.21 26.59
C ASP A 420 18.24 -27.39 27.19
N GLY A 421 19.55 -27.40 27.07
CA GLY A 421 20.43 -28.47 27.52
C GLY A 421 20.54 -29.66 26.58
N SER A 422 20.07 -29.54 25.33
CA SER A 422 20.21 -30.57 24.30
C SER A 422 20.33 -29.98 22.90
N VAL A 423 21.56 -29.83 22.43
CA VAL A 423 21.85 -29.39 21.07
C VAL A 423 21.27 -30.35 20.02
N ALA A 424 21.37 -31.66 20.27
CA ALA A 424 20.81 -32.69 19.38
C ALA A 424 19.29 -32.53 19.25
N GLY A 425 18.58 -32.27 20.36
CA GLY A 425 17.13 -32.02 20.37
C GLY A 425 16.77 -30.75 19.60
N LEU A 426 17.55 -29.67 19.77
CA LEU A 426 17.37 -28.41 19.06
C LEU A 426 17.52 -28.60 17.53
N LEU A 427 18.59 -29.28 17.10
CA LEU A 427 18.84 -29.55 15.68
C LEU A 427 17.73 -30.41 15.06
N ALA A 428 17.22 -31.42 15.80
CA ALA A 428 16.09 -32.22 15.36
C ALA A 428 14.80 -31.39 15.23
N LYS A 429 14.58 -30.43 16.16
CA LYS A 429 13.44 -29.50 16.12
C LYS A 429 13.43 -28.66 14.82
N TYR A 430 14.60 -28.23 14.34
CA TYR A 430 14.75 -27.35 13.18
C TYR A 430 15.32 -28.06 11.94
N ALA A 431 15.31 -29.37 11.87
CA ALA A 431 15.94 -30.16 10.79
C ALA A 431 15.57 -29.70 9.38
N ASN A 432 14.30 -29.32 9.16
CA ASN A 432 13.79 -28.85 7.85
C ASN A 432 14.32 -27.49 7.41
N TYR A 433 14.96 -26.74 8.32
CA TYR A 433 15.44 -25.39 8.05
C TYR A 433 16.98 -25.27 8.04
N LEU A 434 17.69 -26.31 8.49
CA LEU A 434 19.16 -26.30 8.59
C LEU A 434 19.86 -26.15 7.22
N THR A 435 19.20 -26.58 6.14
CA THR A 435 19.71 -26.48 4.76
C THR A 435 19.14 -25.26 4.02
N SER A 436 18.40 -24.39 4.71
CA SER A 436 17.81 -23.22 4.08
C SER A 436 18.85 -22.13 3.79
N ASP A 437 18.76 -21.53 2.60
CA ASP A 437 19.64 -20.41 2.22
C ASP A 437 19.28 -19.12 2.97
N VAL A 438 18.03 -19.00 3.43
CA VAL A 438 17.50 -17.77 4.06
C VAL A 438 17.34 -17.88 5.57
N VAL A 439 17.32 -19.08 6.16
CA VAL A 439 17.15 -19.30 7.61
C VAL A 439 18.48 -19.75 8.21
N LYS A 440 18.85 -19.13 9.34
CA LYS A 440 20.01 -19.54 10.15
C LYS A 440 19.58 -19.75 11.60
N ILE A 441 19.93 -20.89 12.18
CA ILE A 441 19.64 -21.18 13.59
C ILE A 441 20.88 -20.86 14.41
N ARG A 442 20.76 -19.93 15.38
CA ARG A 442 21.82 -19.45 16.26
C ARG A 442 21.56 -19.89 17.69
N TYR A 443 22.49 -20.61 18.28
CA TYR A 443 22.40 -21.19 19.62
C TYR A 443 23.79 -21.38 20.23
N ASP A 444 23.89 -21.43 21.55
CA ASP A 444 25.15 -21.81 22.23
C ASP A 444 25.29 -23.35 22.23
N THR A 445 26.50 -23.84 21.94
CA THR A 445 26.78 -25.28 21.91
C THR A 445 27.04 -25.88 23.31
N ASP A 446 27.17 -25.03 24.34
CA ASP A 446 27.36 -25.47 25.72
C ASP A 446 26.02 -25.86 26.35
N GLU A 447 25.78 -27.14 26.46
CA GLU A 447 24.57 -27.72 27.07
C GLU A 447 24.46 -27.44 28.58
N THR A 448 25.51 -26.94 29.27
CA THR A 448 25.44 -26.53 30.65
C THR A 448 24.90 -25.12 30.83
N ALA A 449 25.06 -24.25 29.83
CA ALA A 449 24.53 -22.91 29.77
C ALA A 449 23.22 -22.92 28.95
N LYS A 450 22.15 -23.42 29.56
CA LYS A 450 20.90 -23.78 28.87
C LYS A 450 20.07 -22.61 28.33
N THR A 451 20.15 -21.46 28.97
CA THR A 451 19.35 -20.26 28.69
C THR A 451 20.23 -19.02 28.58
N LEU A 452 19.64 -17.89 28.17
CA LEU A 452 20.36 -16.62 27.95
C LEU A 452 21.14 -16.17 29.20
N GLU A 453 20.57 -16.33 30.42
CA GLU A 453 21.15 -15.78 31.63
C GLU A 453 22.54 -16.43 31.98
N PRO A 454 22.66 -17.77 32.03
CA PRO A 454 23.99 -18.38 32.23
C PRO A 454 24.97 -18.08 31.09
N GLN A 455 24.50 -17.92 29.86
CA GLN A 455 25.32 -17.56 28.72
C GLN A 455 25.88 -16.13 28.84
N LEU A 456 25.07 -15.17 29.35
CA LEU A 456 25.51 -13.80 29.65
C LEU A 456 26.56 -13.78 30.77
N VAL A 457 26.40 -14.61 31.84
CA VAL A 457 27.35 -14.73 32.93
C VAL A 457 28.67 -15.31 32.42
N LYS A 458 28.61 -16.40 31.67
CA LYS A 458 29.79 -17.05 31.03
C LYS A 458 30.57 -16.08 30.14
N LYS A 459 29.86 -15.24 29.33
CA LYS A 459 30.52 -14.31 28.39
C LYS A 459 31.15 -13.13 29.08
N ASN A 460 30.54 -12.61 30.13
CA ASN A 460 30.94 -11.33 30.76
C ASN A 460 31.64 -11.47 32.09
N GLY A 461 31.53 -12.62 32.79
CA GLY A 461 32.06 -12.87 34.12
C GLY A 461 31.27 -12.14 35.22
N LEU A 462 31.43 -12.63 36.45
CA LEU A 462 30.69 -12.19 37.64
C LEU A 462 30.86 -10.71 37.94
N THR A 463 32.09 -10.16 37.75
CA THR A 463 32.37 -8.74 38.01
C THR A 463 31.57 -7.82 37.13
N THR A 464 31.50 -8.10 35.84
CA THR A 464 30.69 -7.31 34.89
C THR A 464 29.20 -7.45 35.17
N ILE A 465 28.71 -8.65 35.45
CA ILE A 465 27.30 -8.91 35.84
C ILE A 465 26.93 -8.10 37.08
N ASN A 466 27.77 -8.11 38.13
CA ASN A 466 27.57 -7.33 39.34
C ASN A 466 27.49 -5.81 39.05
N ALA A 467 28.37 -5.33 38.18
CA ALA A 467 28.39 -3.91 37.80
C ALA A 467 27.11 -3.53 37.02
N VAL A 468 26.73 -4.35 36.05
CA VAL A 468 25.49 -4.11 35.23
C VAL A 468 24.24 -4.13 36.11
N LEU A 469 24.12 -5.11 37.00
CA LEU A 469 22.93 -5.29 37.83
C LEU A 469 22.90 -4.40 39.07
N GLY A 470 24.05 -3.76 39.41
CA GLY A 470 24.18 -3.00 40.64
C GLY A 470 24.04 -3.91 41.89
N LYS A 471 24.63 -5.11 41.83
CA LYS A 471 24.59 -6.17 42.85
C LYS A 471 25.99 -6.59 43.27
N THR A 472 26.06 -7.47 44.28
CA THR A 472 27.32 -7.99 44.84
C THR A 472 27.20 -9.49 45.06
N PHE A 473 26.92 -10.23 44.00
CA PHE A 473 26.88 -11.71 44.02
C PHE A 473 28.32 -12.21 44.29
N THR A 474 28.40 -13.25 45.10
CA THR A 474 29.70 -13.89 45.50
C THR A 474 30.08 -15.04 44.58
N ASP A 475 29.15 -15.60 43.87
CA ASP A 475 29.31 -16.70 42.91
C ASP A 475 28.33 -16.60 41.72
N GLU A 476 28.71 -17.29 40.63
CA GLU A 476 27.93 -17.27 39.38
C GLU A 476 26.54 -17.91 39.52
N ALA A 477 26.43 -18.95 40.40
CA ALA A 477 25.17 -19.66 40.55
C ALA A 477 24.08 -18.74 41.17
N SER A 478 24.45 -17.97 42.20
CA SER A 478 23.51 -16.99 42.79
C SER A 478 23.16 -15.85 41.84
N ALA A 479 24.09 -15.42 41.02
CA ALA A 479 23.83 -14.43 39.98
C ALA A 479 22.83 -14.99 38.95
N ILE A 480 23.05 -16.19 38.41
CA ILE A 480 22.17 -16.86 37.46
C ILE A 480 20.77 -17.07 38.05
N GLU A 481 20.68 -17.56 39.31
CA GLU A 481 19.36 -17.75 39.96
C GLU A 481 18.59 -16.44 40.06
N TYR A 482 19.26 -15.32 40.41
CA TYR A 482 18.63 -14.02 40.42
C TYR A 482 18.16 -13.57 39.03
N MET A 483 19.02 -13.73 38.01
CA MET A 483 18.75 -13.33 36.64
C MET A 483 17.55 -14.09 36.07
N VAL A 484 17.48 -15.42 36.26
CA VAL A 484 16.38 -16.26 35.81
C VAL A 484 15.05 -15.86 36.46
N LYS A 485 15.06 -15.48 37.76
CA LYS A 485 13.86 -15.04 38.46
C LYS A 485 13.39 -13.65 38.06
N ASN A 486 14.29 -12.80 37.53
CA ASN A 486 14.03 -11.40 37.27
C ASN A 486 14.34 -11.02 35.79
N LYS A 487 14.03 -11.92 34.82
CA LYS A 487 14.42 -11.81 33.41
C LYS A 487 14.20 -10.43 32.80
N ALA A 488 13.00 -9.87 32.98
CA ALA A 488 12.65 -8.57 32.39
C ALA A 488 13.45 -7.40 32.97
N ASP A 489 13.63 -7.35 34.32
CA ASP A 489 14.43 -6.31 34.97
C ASP A 489 15.91 -6.41 34.58
N VAL A 490 16.42 -7.64 34.50
CA VAL A 490 17.80 -7.92 34.07
C VAL A 490 18.00 -7.43 32.63
N ALA A 491 17.13 -7.78 31.70
CA ALA A 491 17.25 -7.36 30.31
C ALA A 491 17.19 -5.82 30.14
N LEU A 492 16.31 -5.16 30.90
CA LEU A 492 16.26 -3.69 30.95
C LEU A 492 17.57 -3.08 31.47
N ARG A 493 18.14 -3.65 32.55
CA ARG A 493 19.44 -3.17 33.07
C ARG A 493 20.56 -3.32 32.05
N PHE A 494 20.62 -4.44 31.34
CA PHE A 494 21.57 -4.64 30.23
C PHE A 494 21.37 -3.65 29.09
N PHE A 495 20.11 -3.30 28.81
CA PHE A 495 19.76 -2.35 27.77
C PHE A 495 20.16 -0.91 28.11
N GLU A 496 19.96 -0.49 29.37
CA GLU A 496 20.18 0.88 29.84
C GLU A 496 21.60 1.16 30.35
N THR A 497 22.38 0.12 30.71
CA THR A 497 23.66 0.29 31.32
C THR A 497 24.69 1.00 30.44
N THR A 498 25.57 1.78 31.07
CA THR A 498 26.78 2.36 30.49
C THR A 498 28.01 1.46 30.69
N VAL A 499 27.89 0.41 31.51
CA VAL A 499 28.96 -0.59 31.69
C VAL A 499 29.19 -1.30 30.38
N ASP A 500 30.45 -1.51 30.05
CA ASP A 500 30.77 -2.30 28.86
C ASP A 500 30.57 -3.79 29.11
N TRP A 501 29.80 -4.43 28.22
CA TRP A 501 29.46 -5.86 28.24
C TRP A 501 29.35 -6.39 26.82
N SER A 502 29.41 -7.68 26.64
CA SER A 502 29.37 -8.36 25.34
C SER A 502 28.20 -9.32 25.27
N VAL A 503 27.55 -9.40 24.09
CA VAL A 503 26.59 -10.45 23.83
C VAL A 503 27.26 -11.82 23.68
N PRO A 504 26.58 -12.93 23.96
CA PRO A 504 27.05 -14.28 23.60
C PRO A 504 27.36 -14.42 22.10
N ASP A 505 28.30 -15.32 21.75
CA ASP A 505 28.83 -15.42 20.38
C ASP A 505 27.75 -15.76 19.36
N TYR A 506 26.79 -16.61 19.69
CA TYR A 506 25.68 -16.95 18.77
C TYR A 506 24.76 -15.75 18.49
N ILE A 507 24.60 -14.84 19.48
CA ILE A 507 23.90 -13.57 19.26
C ILE A 507 24.76 -12.62 18.40
N ALA A 508 26.07 -12.57 18.67
CA ALA A 508 27.00 -11.76 17.87
C ALA A 508 26.99 -12.16 16.38
N ASP A 509 26.82 -13.45 16.09
CA ASP A 509 26.63 -14.00 14.73
C ASP A 509 25.28 -13.59 14.11
N ALA A 510 24.22 -13.46 14.90
CA ALA A 510 22.93 -13.02 14.43
C ALA A 510 22.88 -11.52 14.13
N ILE A 511 23.64 -10.71 14.85
CA ILE A 511 23.70 -9.24 14.67
C ILE A 511 24.83 -8.78 13.73
N ARG A 512 25.24 -9.65 12.77
CA ARG A 512 26.31 -9.40 11.81
C ARG A 512 26.09 -8.17 10.91
#